data_2a00f5e8f579588e3fa88f5645308ba1
#
_entry.id   2a00f5e8f579588e3fa88f5645308ba1
#
_cell.length_a   1.000
_cell.length_b   1.000
_cell.length_c   1.000
_cell.angle_alpha   90.00
_cell.angle_beta   90.00
_cell.angle_gamma   90.00
#
_symmetry.space_group_name_H-M   'P 1'
#
loop_
_entity.id
_entity.type
_entity.pdbx_description
1 polymer ?
#
loop_
_entity_poly.entity_id
_entity_poly.type
_entity_poly.pdbx_seq_one_letter_code
_entity_poly.pdbx_strand_id
1 'polypeptide(L)'
;PNNIADSVQIRKGDVEAAWEDCDVFVESTARVPFQEHAYLQTEAGVAYLDDEGRITVHTAGQWAWEDQQEIAHALDLSPERVRVVYDGIGGAFGGKEDVSVQIILALAVWWLDQRGIRRPVKTVWDREECTIGHSKRHPMIITSKWGAKTDGTLVAAKIELIADGGAYLSTSNKVLR
;
A
#
# COMPACT_ATOMS: atom_id res chain seq x y z
N PRO A 1 -19.64 -13.71 -9.29
CA PRO A 1 -18.86 -13.09 -8.23
C PRO A 1 -18.21 -14.20 -7.42
N ASN A 2 -16.93 -14.41 -7.66
CA ASN A 2 -16.15 -15.51 -7.13
C ASN A 2 -15.11 -15.05 -6.08
N ASN A 3 -15.29 -13.84 -5.54
CA ASN A 3 -14.38 -13.21 -4.58
C ASN A 3 -12.94 -13.02 -5.10
N ILE A 4 -12.78 -12.90 -6.42
CA ILE A 4 -11.51 -12.57 -7.07
C ILE A 4 -11.57 -11.11 -7.50
N ALA A 5 -10.68 -10.29 -6.96
CA ALA A 5 -10.59 -8.87 -7.28
C ALA A 5 -9.80 -8.61 -8.56
N ASP A 6 -8.69 -9.33 -8.74
CA ASP A 6 -7.84 -9.24 -9.94
C ASP A 6 -7.15 -10.59 -10.19
N SER A 7 -6.68 -10.82 -11.41
CA SER A 7 -5.92 -12.01 -11.78
C SER A 7 -4.93 -11.67 -12.88
N VAL A 8 -3.66 -11.99 -12.65
CA VAL A 8 -2.57 -11.79 -13.60
C VAL A 8 -1.99 -13.13 -14.00
N GLN A 9 -1.76 -13.33 -15.28
CA GLN A 9 -1.11 -14.53 -15.80
C GLN A 9 0.09 -14.15 -16.66
N ILE A 10 1.24 -14.75 -16.33
CA ILE A 10 2.47 -14.64 -17.11
C ILE A 10 2.80 -16.03 -17.65
N ARG A 11 2.97 -16.16 -18.95
CA ARG A 11 3.32 -17.40 -19.62
C ARG A 11 4.48 -17.18 -20.56
N LYS A 12 5.48 -18.06 -20.49
CA LYS A 12 6.64 -18.07 -21.38
C LYS A 12 6.98 -19.52 -21.74
N GLY A 13 6.98 -19.82 -23.04
CA GLY A 13 7.22 -21.15 -23.53
C GLY A 13 6.11 -22.15 -23.18
N ASP A 14 6.43 -23.43 -23.24
CA ASP A 14 5.55 -24.54 -22.89
C ASP A 14 6.10 -25.24 -21.63
N VAL A 15 5.55 -24.89 -20.49
CA VAL A 15 6.01 -25.40 -19.19
C VAL A 15 5.71 -26.90 -19.03
N GLU A 16 4.60 -27.39 -19.61
CA GLU A 16 4.24 -28.78 -19.47
C GLU A 16 5.20 -29.69 -20.30
N ALA A 17 5.58 -29.27 -21.50
CA ALA A 17 6.63 -29.96 -22.26
C ALA A 17 8.01 -29.84 -21.61
N ALA A 18 8.34 -28.69 -21.03
CA ALA A 18 9.64 -28.47 -20.39
C ALA A 18 9.92 -29.35 -19.17
N TRP A 19 8.88 -29.92 -18.53
CA TRP A 19 9.07 -30.86 -17.43
C TRP A 19 9.81 -32.12 -17.87
N GLU A 20 9.70 -32.57 -19.11
CA GLU A 20 10.37 -33.75 -19.62
C GLU A 20 11.90 -33.56 -19.68
N ASP A 21 12.35 -32.31 -19.77
CA ASP A 21 13.78 -31.97 -19.80
C ASP A 21 14.41 -31.78 -18.42
N CYS A 22 13.66 -31.96 -17.33
CA CYS A 22 14.16 -31.75 -15.96
C CYS A 22 14.67 -33.04 -15.36
N ASP A 23 15.80 -32.95 -14.65
CA ASP A 23 16.38 -34.07 -13.89
C ASP A 23 15.96 -34.04 -12.42
N VAL A 24 15.69 -32.83 -11.88
CA VAL A 24 15.38 -32.60 -10.47
C VAL A 24 14.14 -31.71 -10.36
N PHE A 25 13.26 -32.04 -9.41
CA PHE A 25 12.04 -31.26 -9.12
C PHE A 25 12.01 -30.84 -7.66
N VAL A 26 11.54 -29.62 -7.43
CA VAL A 26 11.21 -29.11 -6.08
C VAL A 26 9.82 -28.53 -6.12
N GLU A 27 8.97 -29.01 -5.21
CA GLU A 27 7.64 -28.49 -5.00
C GLU A 27 7.52 -27.94 -3.57
N SER A 28 6.91 -26.79 -3.41
CA SER A 28 6.71 -26.18 -2.10
C SER A 28 5.44 -25.34 -2.05
N THR A 29 4.87 -25.25 -0.86
CA THR A 29 3.82 -24.29 -0.55
C THR A 29 4.24 -23.48 0.68
N ALA A 30 4.37 -22.18 0.49
CA ALA A 30 4.65 -21.23 1.57
C ALA A 30 3.38 -20.45 1.92
N ARG A 31 3.22 -20.14 3.20
CA ARG A 31 2.16 -19.26 3.72
C ARG A 31 2.80 -18.08 4.42
N VAL A 32 2.49 -16.87 3.97
CA VAL A 32 2.97 -15.62 4.56
C VAL A 32 1.79 -14.95 5.26
N PRO A 33 1.87 -14.65 6.55
CA PRO A 33 0.82 -13.95 7.28
C PRO A 33 0.81 -12.45 6.95
N PHE A 34 -0.15 -11.72 7.51
CA PHE A 34 -0.06 -10.26 7.61
C PHE A 34 1.28 -9.86 8.22
N GLN A 35 1.91 -8.83 7.64
CA GLN A 35 3.19 -8.34 8.12
C GLN A 35 3.10 -6.84 8.37
N GLU A 36 3.45 -6.43 9.59
CA GLU A 36 3.66 -5.03 9.94
C GLU A 36 4.93 -4.51 9.28
N HIS A 37 4.87 -3.31 8.69
CA HIS A 37 6.04 -2.66 8.07
C HIS A 37 7.05 -2.17 9.11
N ALA A 38 6.57 -1.82 10.30
CA ALA A 38 7.35 -1.42 11.46
C ALA A 38 8.38 -0.29 11.19
N TYR A 39 8.02 0.67 10.33
CA TYR A 39 8.85 1.86 10.11
C TYR A 39 9.02 2.63 11.43
N LEU A 40 10.19 3.27 11.60
CA LEU A 40 10.54 3.92 12.87
C LEU A 40 9.64 5.11 13.18
N GLN A 41 9.37 5.96 12.20
CA GLN A 41 8.48 7.12 12.34
C GLN A 41 7.02 6.67 12.39
N THR A 42 6.35 6.88 13.53
CA THR A 42 4.90 6.65 13.66
C THR A 42 4.10 7.61 12.78
N GLU A 43 2.81 7.32 12.60
CA GLU A 43 1.91 8.20 11.85
C GLU A 43 1.75 9.53 12.59
N ALA A 44 2.07 10.61 11.91
CA ALA A 44 1.97 11.95 12.46
C ALA A 44 1.75 12.98 11.34
N GLY A 45 1.13 14.09 11.69
CA GLY A 45 0.98 15.19 10.78
C GLY A 45 0.38 16.41 11.43
N VAL A 46 0.44 17.53 10.69
CA VAL A 46 -0.22 18.78 11.01
C VAL A 46 -0.90 19.32 9.76
N ALA A 47 -2.10 19.83 9.90
CA ALA A 47 -2.79 20.52 8.81
C ALA A 47 -3.27 21.92 9.26
N TYR A 48 -3.37 22.82 8.30
CA TYR A 48 -3.85 24.19 8.50
C TYR A 48 -4.31 24.78 7.16
N LEU A 49 -5.03 25.92 7.21
CA LEU A 49 -5.25 26.73 6.03
C LEU A 49 -4.07 27.67 5.83
N ASP A 50 -3.46 27.61 4.66
CA ASP A 50 -2.40 28.53 4.28
C ASP A 50 -2.95 29.92 3.86
N ASP A 51 -2.04 30.85 3.53
CA ASP A 51 -2.39 32.23 3.16
C ASP A 51 -3.20 32.30 1.85
N GLU A 52 -3.13 31.27 1.01
CA GLU A 52 -3.94 31.16 -0.22
C GLU A 52 -5.29 30.47 0.01
N GLY A 53 -5.57 30.09 1.26
CA GLY A 53 -6.82 29.42 1.67
C GLY A 53 -6.88 27.96 1.27
N ARG A 54 -5.72 27.30 1.00
CA ARG A 54 -5.64 25.87 0.74
C ARG A 54 -5.51 25.12 2.07
N ILE A 55 -6.06 23.92 2.10
CA ILE A 55 -5.80 22.97 3.17
C ILE A 55 -4.40 22.39 2.94
N THR A 56 -3.44 22.79 3.76
CA THR A 56 -2.08 22.31 3.69
C THR A 56 -1.85 21.26 4.76
N VAL A 57 -1.41 20.07 4.35
CA VAL A 57 -1.15 18.91 5.22
C VAL A 57 0.33 18.56 5.17
N HIS A 58 1.01 18.70 6.29
CA HIS A 58 2.38 18.22 6.48
C HIS A 58 2.33 16.85 7.14
N THR A 59 2.92 15.85 6.50
CA THR A 59 2.93 14.46 6.97
C THR A 59 4.13 13.70 6.39
N ALA A 60 4.21 12.42 6.63
CA ALA A 60 5.06 11.49 5.90
C ALA A 60 4.20 10.54 5.08
N GLY A 61 4.60 10.27 3.84
CA GLY A 61 3.91 9.38 2.92
C GLY A 61 4.85 8.95 1.80
N GLN A 62 4.32 8.20 0.83
CA GLN A 62 5.08 7.73 -0.32
C GLN A 62 4.57 8.30 -1.64
N TRP A 63 3.33 8.78 -1.70
CA TRP A 63 2.68 9.25 -2.91
C TRP A 63 1.95 10.58 -2.68
N ALA A 64 2.70 11.68 -2.58
CA ALA A 64 2.15 13.00 -2.26
C ALA A 64 1.05 13.48 -3.23
N TRP A 65 1.16 13.11 -4.51
CA TRP A 65 0.16 13.47 -5.50
C TRP A 65 -1.15 12.68 -5.27
N GLU A 66 -1.04 11.39 -5.00
CA GLU A 66 -2.19 10.54 -4.67
C GLU A 66 -2.85 11.01 -3.38
N ASP A 67 -2.09 11.31 -2.33
CA ASP A 67 -2.62 11.87 -1.08
C ASP A 67 -3.42 13.14 -1.33
N GLN A 68 -2.93 14.04 -2.21
CA GLN A 68 -3.65 15.25 -2.59
C GLN A 68 -4.99 14.92 -3.25
N GLN A 69 -5.02 13.97 -4.19
CA GLN A 69 -6.24 13.57 -4.89
C GLN A 69 -7.25 12.93 -3.93
N GLU A 70 -6.79 12.04 -3.04
CA GLU A 70 -7.62 11.36 -2.07
C GLU A 70 -8.24 12.34 -1.05
N ILE A 71 -7.46 13.31 -0.55
CA ILE A 71 -7.97 14.36 0.33
C ILE A 71 -9.01 15.22 -0.40
N ALA A 72 -8.70 15.65 -1.61
CA ALA A 72 -9.59 16.48 -2.41
C ALA A 72 -10.93 15.76 -2.68
N HIS A 73 -10.85 14.49 -3.08
CA HIS A 73 -12.02 13.65 -3.32
C HIS A 73 -12.85 13.45 -2.05
N ALA A 74 -12.21 13.13 -0.92
CA ALA A 74 -12.90 12.89 0.34
C ALA A 74 -13.66 14.13 0.88
N LEU A 75 -13.19 15.33 0.54
CA LEU A 75 -13.78 16.60 0.99
C LEU A 75 -14.66 17.29 -0.08
N ASP A 76 -14.82 16.66 -1.26
CA ASP A 76 -15.51 17.24 -2.43
C ASP A 76 -14.93 18.62 -2.82
N LEU A 77 -13.58 18.68 -2.87
CA LEU A 77 -12.82 19.86 -3.24
C LEU A 77 -12.06 19.65 -4.54
N SER A 78 -11.69 20.74 -5.22
CA SER A 78 -10.71 20.64 -6.30
C SER A 78 -9.30 20.40 -5.75
N PRO A 79 -8.43 19.65 -6.45
CA PRO A 79 -7.07 19.35 -5.98
C PRO A 79 -6.22 20.61 -5.68
N GLU A 80 -6.47 21.73 -6.39
CA GLU A 80 -5.78 23.00 -6.16
C GLU A 80 -6.08 23.62 -4.79
N ARG A 81 -7.14 23.18 -4.12
CA ARG A 81 -7.51 23.59 -2.76
C ARG A 81 -6.79 22.80 -1.69
N VAL A 82 -5.99 21.80 -2.07
CA VAL A 82 -5.25 20.92 -1.17
C VAL A 82 -3.76 20.98 -1.51
N ARG A 83 -2.92 21.06 -0.50
CA ARG A 83 -1.46 20.96 -0.62
C ARG A 83 -0.95 19.91 0.35
N VAL A 84 -0.19 18.95 -0.15
CA VAL A 84 0.50 17.93 0.66
C VAL A 84 2.00 18.21 0.65
N VAL A 85 2.61 18.17 1.82
CA VAL A 85 4.04 18.42 2.02
C VAL A 85 4.65 17.28 2.84
N TYR A 86 5.70 16.65 2.30
CA TYR A 86 6.50 15.67 3.01
C TYR A 86 7.81 16.31 3.45
N ASP A 87 7.94 16.62 4.74
CA ASP A 87 9.13 17.27 5.29
C ASP A 87 10.26 16.27 5.61
N GLY A 88 9.92 15.06 5.93
CA GLY A 88 10.85 13.98 6.22
C GLY A 88 10.14 12.65 6.39
N ILE A 89 10.80 11.57 5.96
CA ILE A 89 10.22 10.22 6.00
C ILE A 89 11.18 9.32 6.78
N GLY A 90 10.77 8.91 7.98
CA GLY A 90 11.52 8.01 8.87
C GLY A 90 11.21 6.54 8.63
N GLY A 91 11.13 6.15 7.35
CA GLY A 91 10.80 4.82 6.87
C GLY A 91 9.33 4.69 6.49
N ALA A 92 9.04 3.76 5.59
CA ALA A 92 7.68 3.46 5.14
C ALA A 92 7.55 2.01 4.65
N PHE A 93 8.43 1.53 3.75
CA PHE A 93 8.49 0.14 3.26
C PHE A 93 7.19 -0.33 2.60
N GLY A 94 6.46 0.58 1.92
CA GLY A 94 5.13 0.33 1.38
C GLY A 94 3.98 0.59 2.37
N GLY A 95 4.25 0.85 3.64
CA GLY A 95 3.22 1.06 4.66
C GLY A 95 2.61 2.47 4.68
N LYS A 96 3.18 3.42 3.94
CA LYS A 96 2.68 4.79 3.82
C LYS A 96 2.29 5.17 2.39
N GLU A 97 1.91 4.17 1.60
CA GLU A 97 1.35 4.38 0.27
C GLU A 97 -0.14 4.77 0.32
N ASP A 98 -0.87 4.20 1.28
CA ASP A 98 -2.25 4.57 1.57
C ASP A 98 -2.33 5.74 2.55
N VAL A 99 -3.42 6.49 2.47
CA VAL A 99 -3.72 7.56 3.44
C VAL A 99 -4.05 6.95 4.81
N SER A 100 -3.50 7.56 5.86
CA SER A 100 -3.79 7.20 7.26
C SER A 100 -4.35 8.40 8.04
N VAL A 101 -3.53 9.39 8.31
CA VAL A 101 -3.90 10.60 9.07
C VAL A 101 -4.25 11.79 8.18
N GLN A 102 -3.93 11.74 6.89
CA GLN A 102 -4.00 12.85 5.95
C GLN A 102 -5.43 13.39 5.81
N ILE A 103 -6.39 12.51 5.48
CA ILE A 103 -7.80 12.89 5.30
C ILE A 103 -8.40 13.38 6.61
N ILE A 104 -8.08 12.73 7.73
CA ILE A 104 -8.60 13.10 9.07
C ILE A 104 -8.16 14.51 9.45
N LEU A 105 -6.88 14.83 9.24
CA LEU A 105 -6.32 16.16 9.49
C LEU A 105 -6.96 17.23 8.59
N ALA A 106 -7.06 16.93 7.30
CA ALA A 106 -7.65 17.83 6.33
C ALA A 106 -9.14 18.08 6.63
N LEU A 107 -9.90 17.04 6.97
CA LEU A 107 -11.31 17.15 7.36
C LEU A 107 -11.47 18.01 8.61
N ALA A 108 -10.62 17.85 9.62
CA ALA A 108 -10.69 18.63 10.84
C ALA A 108 -10.46 20.13 10.57
N VAL A 109 -9.45 20.47 9.75
CA VAL A 109 -9.19 21.86 9.34
C VAL A 109 -10.34 22.43 8.53
N TRP A 110 -10.85 21.69 7.54
CA TRP A 110 -12.00 22.09 6.72
C TRP A 110 -13.22 22.34 7.59
N TRP A 111 -13.50 21.45 8.53
CA TRP A 111 -14.65 21.53 9.43
C TRP A 111 -14.56 22.75 10.39
N LEU A 112 -13.36 23.08 10.89
CA LEU A 112 -13.10 24.26 11.70
C LEU A 112 -13.29 25.55 10.89
N ASP A 113 -12.79 25.59 9.65
CA ASP A 113 -12.92 26.76 8.77
C ASP A 113 -14.40 27.10 8.49
N GLN A 114 -15.26 26.10 8.27
CA GLN A 114 -16.71 26.29 8.11
C GLN A 114 -17.36 26.98 9.33
N ARG A 115 -16.68 27.03 10.46
CA ARG A 115 -17.10 27.67 11.71
C ARG A 115 -16.35 28.97 12.02
N GLY A 116 -15.55 29.43 11.04
CA GLY A 116 -14.73 30.63 11.21
C GLY A 116 -13.53 30.47 12.14
N ILE A 117 -13.13 29.21 12.43
CA ILE A 117 -12.02 28.91 13.32
C ILE A 117 -10.80 28.53 12.48
N ARG A 118 -9.82 29.41 12.40
CA ARG A 118 -8.55 29.16 11.69
C ARG A 118 -7.45 28.75 12.70
N ARG A 119 -7.33 27.46 12.91
CA ARG A 119 -6.34 26.87 13.80
C ARG A 119 -5.68 25.66 13.13
N PRO A 120 -4.39 25.45 13.33
CA PRO A 120 -3.75 24.20 12.92
C PRO A 120 -4.28 23.04 13.77
N VAL A 121 -4.35 21.86 13.13
CA VAL A 121 -4.71 20.59 13.77
C VAL A 121 -3.52 19.66 13.64
N LYS A 122 -3.15 18.99 14.72
CA LYS A 122 -2.05 18.03 14.77
C LYS A 122 -2.54 16.70 15.32
N THR A 123 -2.05 15.61 14.75
CA THR A 123 -2.14 14.28 15.33
C THR A 123 -0.77 13.62 15.38
N VAL A 124 -0.56 12.76 16.35
CA VAL A 124 0.61 11.88 16.46
C VAL A 124 0.10 10.58 17.04
N TRP A 125 0.22 9.52 16.28
CA TRP A 125 -0.09 8.18 16.77
C TRP A 125 1.10 7.61 17.53
N ASP A 126 0.83 6.84 18.55
CA ASP A 126 1.84 6.01 19.15
C ASP A 126 2.09 4.73 18.32
N ARG A 127 2.96 3.85 18.80
CA ARG A 127 3.30 2.63 18.06
C ARG A 127 2.15 1.63 17.98
N GLU A 128 1.35 1.55 19.03
CA GLU A 128 0.19 0.67 19.07
C GLU A 128 -0.91 1.15 18.14
N GLU A 129 -1.21 2.44 18.16
CA GLU A 129 -2.15 3.08 17.20
C GLU A 129 -1.72 2.88 15.75
N CYS A 130 -0.42 3.04 15.44
CA CYS A 130 0.11 2.76 14.11
C CYS A 130 -0.10 1.30 13.72
N THR A 131 0.20 0.37 14.62
CA THR A 131 0.06 -1.06 14.35
C THR A 131 -1.40 -1.46 14.09
N ILE A 132 -2.35 -0.77 14.69
CA ILE A 132 -3.79 -1.03 14.49
C ILE A 132 -4.34 -0.29 13.28
N GLY A 133 -3.93 0.97 13.09
CA GLY A 133 -4.63 1.94 12.26
C GLY A 133 -4.27 1.98 10.78
N HIS A 134 -3.12 1.45 10.35
CA HIS A 134 -2.73 1.49 8.95
C HIS A 134 -2.76 0.12 8.24
N SER A 135 -2.60 0.13 6.92
CA SER A 135 -2.58 -1.08 6.10
C SER A 135 -1.40 -2.00 6.43
N LYS A 136 -1.53 -3.26 6.08
CA LYS A 136 -0.51 -4.30 6.30
C LYS A 136 -0.11 -4.93 4.97
N ARG A 137 1.09 -5.53 4.92
CA ARG A 137 1.47 -6.38 3.80
C ARG A 137 0.49 -7.54 3.68
N HIS A 138 0.07 -7.86 2.46
CA HIS A 138 -0.88 -8.93 2.18
C HIS A 138 -0.39 -10.29 2.69
N PRO A 139 -1.25 -11.08 3.32
CA PRO A 139 -0.98 -12.51 3.50
C PRO A 139 -1.06 -13.20 2.14
N MET A 140 -0.21 -14.18 1.94
CA MET A 140 -0.11 -14.87 0.66
C MET A 140 0.03 -16.37 0.85
N ILE A 141 -0.53 -17.13 -0.09
CA ILE A 141 -0.25 -18.54 -0.29
C ILE A 141 0.49 -18.66 -1.61
N ILE A 142 1.70 -19.21 -1.57
CA ILE A 142 2.58 -19.34 -2.73
C ILE A 142 2.84 -20.83 -2.94
N THR A 143 2.29 -21.40 -3.99
CA THR A 143 2.56 -22.78 -4.41
C THR A 143 3.49 -22.75 -5.62
N SER A 144 4.60 -23.44 -5.55
CA SER A 144 5.58 -23.45 -6.62
C SER A 144 6.09 -24.86 -6.93
N LYS A 145 6.29 -25.10 -8.22
CA LYS A 145 6.99 -26.26 -8.75
C LYS A 145 8.13 -25.75 -9.63
N TRP A 146 9.33 -26.23 -9.36
CA TRP A 146 10.55 -25.89 -10.08
C TRP A 146 11.19 -27.15 -10.64
N GLY A 147 11.71 -27.09 -11.86
CA GLY A 147 12.45 -28.14 -12.50
C GLY A 147 13.82 -27.65 -12.96
N ALA A 148 14.85 -28.43 -12.71
CA ALA A 148 16.23 -28.11 -13.05
C ALA A 148 16.98 -29.30 -13.62
N LYS A 149 18.11 -29.05 -14.31
CA LYS A 149 19.14 -30.06 -14.64
C LYS A 149 20.00 -30.36 -13.41
N THR A 150 20.72 -31.46 -13.45
CA THR A 150 21.69 -31.84 -12.41
C THR A 150 22.83 -30.83 -12.23
N ASP A 151 23.15 -30.04 -13.26
CA ASP A 151 24.14 -28.96 -13.20
C ASP A 151 23.59 -27.65 -12.57
N GLY A 152 22.33 -27.63 -12.17
CA GLY A 152 21.66 -26.46 -11.56
C GLY A 152 20.98 -25.54 -12.55
N THR A 153 20.98 -25.82 -13.84
CA THR A 153 20.28 -25.04 -14.85
C THR A 153 18.77 -25.15 -14.62
N LEU A 154 18.11 -24.02 -14.36
CA LEU A 154 16.63 -23.94 -14.24
C LEU A 154 16.00 -24.11 -15.62
N VAL A 155 15.06 -25.05 -15.74
CA VAL A 155 14.40 -25.40 -17.00
C VAL A 155 12.95 -24.96 -17.00
N ALA A 156 12.22 -25.23 -15.95
CA ALA A 156 10.79 -24.95 -15.84
C ALA A 156 10.40 -24.42 -14.46
N ALA A 157 9.40 -23.55 -14.43
CA ALA A 157 8.79 -23.09 -13.19
C ALA A 157 7.27 -22.89 -13.41
N LYS A 158 6.48 -23.37 -12.45
CA LYS A 158 5.04 -23.10 -12.35
C LYS A 158 4.75 -22.58 -10.95
N ILE A 159 4.24 -21.35 -10.87
CA ILE A 159 4.02 -20.65 -9.60
C ILE A 159 2.57 -20.17 -9.57
N GLU A 160 1.87 -20.48 -8.52
CA GLU A 160 0.57 -19.92 -8.19
C GLU A 160 0.71 -19.09 -6.92
N LEU A 161 0.23 -17.85 -6.98
CA LEU A 161 0.25 -16.91 -5.87
C LEU A 161 -1.17 -16.43 -5.62
N ILE A 162 -1.67 -16.64 -4.42
CA ILE A 162 -2.96 -16.15 -3.95
C ILE A 162 -2.70 -15.12 -2.86
N ALA A 163 -3.01 -13.85 -3.15
CA ALA A 163 -2.94 -12.76 -2.18
C ALA A 163 -4.33 -12.49 -1.61
N ASP A 164 -4.43 -12.34 -0.29
CA ASP A 164 -5.67 -11.93 0.37
C ASP A 164 -5.68 -10.40 0.51
N GLY A 165 -6.53 -9.73 -0.27
CA GLY A 165 -6.68 -8.27 -0.25
C GLY A 165 -7.61 -7.77 0.86
N GLY A 166 -8.32 -8.65 1.57
CA GLY A 166 -9.28 -8.25 2.59
C GLY A 166 -10.45 -7.44 2.03
N ALA A 167 -11.07 -6.62 2.87
CA ALA A 167 -12.25 -5.82 2.53
C ALA A 167 -11.93 -4.55 1.73
N TYR A 168 -10.74 -4.01 1.85
CA TYR A 168 -10.29 -2.77 1.22
C TYR A 168 -9.14 -3.06 0.27
N LEU A 169 -9.41 -3.02 -1.02
CA LEU A 169 -8.44 -3.40 -2.04
C LEU A 169 -7.30 -2.40 -2.22
N SER A 170 -7.58 -1.10 -2.06
CA SER A 170 -6.59 -0.02 -2.16
C SER A 170 -5.50 -0.28 -3.22
N THR A 171 -4.26 -0.53 -2.78
CA THR A 171 -3.10 -0.81 -3.64
C THR A 171 -2.97 -2.27 -4.08
N SER A 172 -3.87 -3.18 -3.68
CA SER A 172 -3.76 -4.62 -3.93
C SER A 172 -3.54 -4.98 -5.41
N ASN A 173 -4.23 -4.29 -6.33
CA ASN A 173 -4.06 -4.52 -7.77
C ASN A 173 -2.67 -4.11 -8.27
N LYS A 174 -2.00 -3.14 -7.62
CA LYS A 174 -0.64 -2.71 -7.96
C LYS A 174 0.40 -3.71 -7.43
N VAL A 175 0.12 -4.36 -6.31
CA VAL A 175 1.00 -5.38 -5.70
C VAL A 175 1.05 -6.67 -6.52
N LEU A 176 -0.03 -7.01 -7.24
CA LEU A 176 -0.11 -8.21 -8.08
C LEU A 176 0.54 -8.03 -9.47
N ARG A 177 0.82 -6.84 -9.91
CA ARG A 177 1.37 -6.52 -11.25
C ARG A 177 2.84 -6.20 -11.21
#